data_cc7f449947b58b5079d41e652c713d14
#
_entry.id   cc7f449947b58b5079d41e652c713d14
#
_cell.length_a   1.000
_cell.length_b   1.000
_cell.length_c   1.000
_cell.angle_alpha   90.00
_cell.angle_beta   90.00
_cell.angle_gamma   90.00
#
_symmetry.space_group_name_H-M   'P 1'
#
loop_
_entity.id
_entity.type
_entity.pdbx_description
1 polymer ?
#
loop_
_entity_poly.entity_id
_entity_poly.type
_entity_poly.pdbx_seq_one_letter_code
_entity_poly.pdbx_strand_id
1 'polypeptide(L)'
;DSNAITAAKMPNWQHILDENAHGLISGSGEDVGLPDGQMGNSEVGHMNLGAGRVVYQDFTRITKDIRDGAFFEHEVIVDAVEKAKAANGAVHIMGLLSQGGVHSHEDHIVAMCELALKRGATVYLHAFLDGRDTPPRSAQPSLEKLDAVFAQYPNQGRIATMIGRYFAMDRDNRWDRVEQAYRLMTEGEAFRVVDSAVEGLEQAYAANENDEFVK
;
A
#
# COMPACT_ATOMS: atom_id res chain seq x y z
N ASP A 1 16.49 -5.74 33.53
CA ASP A 1 15.44 -4.89 32.97
C ASP A 1 15.93 -3.46 32.91
N SER A 2 15.87 -2.87 31.70
CA SER A 2 16.45 -1.56 31.43
C SER A 2 15.39 -0.43 31.50
N ASN A 3 14.35 -0.58 32.34
CA ASN A 3 13.31 0.44 32.46
C ASN A 3 13.81 1.61 33.32
N ALA A 4 14.07 2.73 32.69
CA ALA A 4 14.57 3.93 33.33
C ALA A 4 13.60 4.50 34.39
N ILE A 5 12.29 4.35 34.20
CA ILE A 5 11.28 4.80 35.17
C ILE A 5 11.39 3.99 36.47
N THR A 6 11.53 2.66 36.34
CA THR A 6 11.69 1.78 37.50
C THR A 6 13.01 1.98 38.22
N ALA A 7 14.08 2.35 37.51
CA ALA A 7 15.40 2.60 38.06
C ALA A 7 15.56 4.00 38.68
N ALA A 8 14.69 4.93 38.34
CA ALA A 8 14.78 6.30 38.84
C ALA A 8 14.20 6.45 40.25
N LYS A 9 14.78 7.38 41.02
CA LYS A 9 14.24 7.75 42.34
C LYS A 9 13.09 8.74 42.15
N MET A 10 11.86 8.24 42.14
CA MET A 10 10.64 9.03 41.87
C MET A 10 9.59 8.87 42.98
N PRO A 11 9.86 9.41 44.19
CA PRO A 11 8.99 9.21 45.36
C PRO A 11 7.55 9.75 45.11
N ASN A 12 7.42 10.87 44.43
CA ASN A 12 6.10 11.42 44.12
C ASN A 12 5.30 10.55 43.13
N TRP A 13 5.97 9.94 42.14
CA TRP A 13 5.34 9.00 41.23
C TRP A 13 4.86 7.75 41.95
N GLN A 14 5.70 7.20 42.84
CA GLN A 14 5.32 6.03 43.63
C GLN A 14 4.12 6.35 44.53
N HIS A 15 4.15 7.49 45.21
CA HIS A 15 3.03 7.93 46.04
C HIS A 15 1.71 8.06 45.25
N ILE A 16 1.76 8.62 44.03
CA ILE A 16 0.57 8.73 43.17
C ILE A 16 0.02 7.32 42.82
N LEU A 17 0.91 6.38 42.45
CA LEU A 17 0.49 5.01 42.15
C LEU A 17 -0.09 4.28 43.34
N ASP A 18 0.49 4.48 44.53
CA ASP A 18 0.06 3.76 45.75
C ASP A 18 -1.29 4.27 46.29
N GLU A 19 -1.58 5.58 46.13
CA GLU A 19 -2.73 6.19 46.76
C GLU A 19 -3.89 6.53 45.79
N ASN A 20 -3.70 6.36 44.47
CA ASN A 20 -4.74 6.68 43.50
C ASN A 20 -5.10 5.48 42.64
N ALA A 21 -6.36 5.45 42.21
CA ALA A 21 -6.79 4.50 41.21
C ALA A 21 -6.05 4.74 39.89
N HIS A 22 -5.46 3.69 39.35
CA HIS A 22 -4.74 3.78 38.07
C HIS A 22 -4.98 2.52 37.23
N GLY A 23 -4.67 2.58 35.95
CA GLY A 23 -4.77 1.46 35.02
C GLY A 23 -3.73 1.58 33.90
N LEU A 24 -3.62 0.51 33.15
CA LEU A 24 -2.77 0.48 31.96
C LEU A 24 -3.63 0.64 30.71
N ILE A 25 -3.11 1.36 29.74
CA ILE A 25 -3.70 1.49 28.39
C ILE A 25 -2.67 1.00 27.37
N SER A 26 -3.16 0.42 26.29
CA SER A 26 -2.32 0.09 25.14
C SER A 26 -1.83 1.38 24.46
N GLY A 27 -0.58 1.38 24.02
CA GLY A 27 0.03 2.51 23.33
C GLY A 27 0.56 2.16 21.94
N SER A 28 0.18 0.99 21.37
CA SER A 28 0.72 0.49 20.11
C SER A 28 -0.31 -0.28 19.30
N GLY A 29 -0.02 -0.50 18.03
CA GLY A 29 -0.82 -1.32 17.14
C GLY A 29 -2.25 -0.82 16.92
N GLU A 30 -3.16 -1.72 16.61
CA GLU A 30 -4.56 -1.40 16.30
C GLU A 30 -5.29 -0.71 17.46
N ASP A 31 -4.87 -0.94 18.69
CA ASP A 31 -5.46 -0.30 19.88
C ASP A 31 -5.34 1.22 19.86
N VAL A 32 -4.40 1.75 19.10
CA VAL A 32 -4.20 3.21 18.91
C VAL A 32 -4.37 3.64 17.45
N GLY A 33 -4.91 2.78 16.59
CA GLY A 33 -5.20 3.09 15.19
C GLY A 33 -4.01 2.94 14.23
N LEU A 34 -2.95 2.27 14.65
CA LEU A 34 -1.77 1.94 13.84
C LEU A 34 -1.84 0.50 13.33
N PRO A 35 -1.04 0.13 12.33
CA PRO A 35 -0.87 -1.27 11.95
C PRO A 35 -0.44 -2.14 13.13
N ASP A 36 -0.84 -3.43 13.11
CA ASP A 36 -0.44 -4.37 14.15
C ASP A 36 1.09 -4.46 14.27
N GLY A 37 1.57 -4.56 15.50
CA GLY A 37 3.01 -4.59 15.81
C GLY A 37 3.75 -3.26 15.69
N GLN A 38 3.12 -2.20 15.23
CA GLN A 38 3.73 -0.87 15.15
C GLN A 38 3.71 -0.17 16.51
N MET A 39 4.87 0.33 16.93
CA MET A 39 5.01 1.13 18.15
C MET A 39 4.27 2.47 18.00
N GLY A 40 3.57 2.89 19.04
CA GLY A 40 2.90 4.18 19.09
C GLY A 40 3.87 5.37 19.04
N ASN A 41 3.30 6.53 18.77
CA ASN A 41 4.00 7.79 18.73
C ASN A 41 3.18 8.92 19.37
N SER A 42 3.80 10.08 19.56
CA SER A 42 3.16 11.21 20.22
C SER A 42 1.92 11.72 19.49
N GLU A 43 1.96 11.79 18.15
CA GLU A 43 0.83 12.27 17.34
C GLU A 43 -0.41 11.41 17.55
N VAL A 44 -0.26 10.11 17.35
CA VAL A 44 -1.35 9.14 17.50
C VAL A 44 -1.89 9.12 18.93
N GLY A 45 -1.00 9.13 19.94
CA GLY A 45 -1.41 9.14 21.34
C GLY A 45 -2.22 10.37 21.71
N HIS A 46 -1.77 11.56 21.33
CA HIS A 46 -2.50 12.82 21.60
C HIS A 46 -3.81 12.88 20.83
N MET A 47 -3.84 12.39 19.60
CA MET A 47 -5.05 12.34 18.78
C MET A 47 -6.13 11.46 19.43
N ASN A 48 -5.77 10.26 19.88
CA ASN A 48 -6.69 9.34 20.55
C ASN A 48 -7.21 9.91 21.89
N LEU A 49 -6.32 10.47 22.72
CA LEU A 49 -6.71 11.10 23.98
C LEU A 49 -7.62 12.30 23.76
N GLY A 50 -7.29 13.14 22.77
CA GLY A 50 -8.10 14.32 22.45
C GLY A 50 -9.47 13.99 21.87
N ALA A 51 -9.54 12.93 21.05
CA ALA A 51 -10.78 12.45 20.44
C ALA A 51 -11.65 11.62 21.40
N GLY A 52 -11.10 11.10 22.49
CA GLY A 52 -11.77 10.17 23.39
C GLY A 52 -12.16 8.83 22.75
N ARG A 53 -11.51 8.47 21.68
CA ARG A 53 -11.71 7.21 20.93
C ARG A 53 -10.48 6.85 20.12
N VAL A 54 -10.41 5.60 19.65
CA VAL A 54 -9.38 5.19 18.69
C VAL A 54 -9.62 5.89 17.36
N VAL A 55 -8.59 6.57 16.85
CA VAL A 55 -8.58 7.21 15.53
C VAL A 55 -7.64 6.41 14.63
N TYR A 56 -8.25 5.61 13.74
CA TYR A 56 -7.47 4.82 12.79
C TYR A 56 -6.77 5.71 11.76
N GLN A 57 -5.48 5.47 11.56
CA GLN A 57 -4.74 6.04 10.43
C GLN A 57 -5.31 5.49 9.11
N ASP A 58 -5.17 6.23 8.02
CA ASP A 58 -5.75 5.85 6.72
C ASP A 58 -5.34 4.44 6.28
N PHE A 59 -4.07 4.11 6.43
CA PHE A 59 -3.57 2.76 6.14
C PHE A 59 -4.32 1.68 6.93
N THR A 60 -4.40 1.83 8.24
CA THR A 60 -5.04 0.86 9.13
C THR A 60 -6.55 0.80 8.89
N ARG A 61 -7.19 1.95 8.62
CA ARG A 61 -8.61 2.02 8.29
C ARG A 61 -8.94 1.23 7.02
N ILE A 62 -8.17 1.44 5.94
CA ILE A 62 -8.36 0.71 4.68
C ILE A 62 -8.12 -0.78 4.89
N THR A 63 -7.05 -1.16 5.58
CA THR A 63 -6.76 -2.57 5.90
C THR A 63 -7.91 -3.22 6.68
N LYS A 64 -8.45 -2.50 7.68
CA LYS A 64 -9.60 -2.95 8.45
C LYS A 64 -10.85 -3.12 7.57
N ASP A 65 -11.16 -2.12 6.74
CA ASP A 65 -12.32 -2.17 5.86
C ASP A 65 -12.23 -3.32 4.84
N ILE A 66 -11.03 -3.65 4.36
CA ILE A 66 -10.79 -4.84 3.51
C ILE A 66 -11.06 -6.12 4.30
N ARG A 67 -10.51 -6.25 5.50
CA ARG A 67 -10.67 -7.41 6.37
C ARG A 67 -12.14 -7.65 6.75
N ASP A 68 -12.86 -6.59 7.07
CA ASP A 68 -14.25 -6.64 7.52
C ASP A 68 -15.25 -6.68 6.33
N GLY A 69 -14.76 -6.53 5.10
CA GLY A 69 -15.56 -6.57 3.86
C GLY A 69 -16.18 -5.23 3.46
N ALA A 70 -16.15 -4.21 4.31
CA ALA A 70 -16.74 -2.90 4.04
C ALA A 70 -16.12 -2.20 2.81
N PHE A 71 -14.84 -2.44 2.54
CA PHE A 71 -14.14 -1.91 1.36
C PHE A 71 -14.84 -2.31 0.05
N PHE A 72 -15.33 -3.54 -0.04
CA PHE A 72 -15.96 -4.08 -1.27
C PHE A 72 -17.37 -3.54 -1.53
N GLU A 73 -17.95 -2.86 -0.54
CA GLU A 73 -19.27 -2.20 -0.63
C GLU A 73 -19.17 -0.67 -0.59
N HIS A 74 -17.96 -0.11 -0.68
CA HIS A 74 -17.75 1.33 -0.61
C HIS A 74 -18.38 2.01 -1.83
N GLU A 75 -19.46 2.76 -1.63
CA GLU A 75 -20.33 3.31 -2.68
C GLU A 75 -19.57 4.07 -3.79
N VAL A 76 -18.60 4.93 -3.42
CA VAL A 76 -17.86 5.74 -4.38
C VAL A 76 -16.99 4.88 -5.31
N ILE A 77 -16.32 3.86 -4.74
CA ILE A 77 -15.46 2.95 -5.50
C ILE A 77 -16.32 2.07 -6.40
N VAL A 78 -17.39 1.51 -5.85
CA VAL A 78 -18.35 0.67 -6.57
C VAL A 78 -18.97 1.44 -7.73
N ASP A 79 -19.45 2.66 -7.50
CA ASP A 79 -20.03 3.53 -8.53
C ASP A 79 -19.05 3.82 -9.68
N ALA A 80 -17.76 4.07 -9.36
CA ALA A 80 -16.73 4.29 -10.36
C ALA A 80 -16.51 3.04 -11.25
N VAL A 81 -16.45 1.86 -10.63
CA VAL A 81 -16.31 0.58 -11.34
C VAL A 81 -17.51 0.29 -12.24
N GLU A 82 -18.73 0.48 -11.72
CA GLU A 82 -19.96 0.25 -12.50
C GLU A 82 -20.08 1.24 -13.66
N LYS A 83 -19.69 2.51 -13.48
CA LYS A 83 -19.65 3.49 -14.57
C LYS A 83 -18.65 3.12 -15.66
N ALA A 84 -17.46 2.69 -15.30
CA ALA A 84 -16.47 2.23 -16.27
C ALA A 84 -17.00 1.05 -17.08
N LYS A 85 -17.60 0.06 -16.40
CA LYS A 85 -18.22 -1.09 -17.04
C LYS A 85 -19.39 -0.72 -17.96
N ALA A 86 -20.27 0.14 -17.51
CA ALA A 86 -21.42 0.60 -18.32
C ALA A 86 -21.00 1.35 -19.59
N ALA A 87 -19.84 2.00 -19.56
CA ALA A 87 -19.24 2.67 -20.71
C ALA A 87 -18.44 1.71 -21.63
N ASN A 88 -18.44 0.40 -21.39
CA ASN A 88 -17.56 -0.59 -22.02
C ASN A 88 -16.06 -0.21 -21.92
N GLY A 89 -15.70 0.50 -20.88
CA GLY A 89 -14.32 0.89 -20.58
C GLY A 89 -13.64 -0.11 -19.64
N ALA A 90 -12.43 0.25 -19.25
CA ALA A 90 -11.65 -0.51 -18.27
C ALA A 90 -11.40 0.32 -17.00
N VAL A 91 -11.17 -0.37 -15.90
CA VAL A 91 -10.67 0.23 -14.66
C VAL A 91 -9.16 0.18 -14.67
N HIS A 92 -8.52 1.34 -14.67
CA HIS A 92 -7.08 1.47 -14.57
C HIS A 92 -6.71 1.72 -13.10
N ILE A 93 -5.90 0.84 -12.54
CA ILE A 93 -5.40 0.93 -11.17
C ILE A 93 -3.91 1.22 -11.25
N MET A 94 -3.44 2.20 -10.50
CA MET A 94 -2.02 2.53 -10.44
C MET A 94 -1.57 2.74 -8.99
N GLY A 95 -0.36 2.33 -8.66
CA GLY A 95 0.17 2.47 -7.31
C GLY A 95 1.50 1.79 -7.11
N LEU A 96 2.14 2.13 -5.99
CA LEU A 96 3.38 1.52 -5.56
C LEU A 96 3.11 0.12 -5.04
N LEU A 97 3.55 -0.89 -5.79
CA LEU A 97 3.28 -2.30 -5.52
C LEU A 97 4.38 -2.89 -4.64
N SER A 98 4.19 -2.83 -3.36
CA SER A 98 5.11 -3.42 -2.36
C SER A 98 4.41 -3.65 -1.02
N GLN A 99 5.12 -4.30 -0.11
CA GLN A 99 4.74 -4.50 1.29
C GLN A 99 5.17 -3.34 2.20
N GLY A 100 5.81 -2.30 1.66
CA GLY A 100 6.41 -1.22 2.44
C GLY A 100 5.42 -0.39 3.26
N GLY A 101 4.21 -0.20 2.76
CA GLY A 101 3.12 0.48 3.49
C GLY A 101 3.33 1.99 3.71
N VAL A 102 4.35 2.59 3.12
CA VAL A 102 4.66 4.01 3.30
C VAL A 102 3.76 4.90 2.42
N HIS A 103 3.62 4.56 1.15
CA HIS A 103 2.81 5.32 0.19
C HIS A 103 1.63 4.52 -0.33
N SER A 104 1.73 3.21 -0.31
CA SER A 104 0.74 2.25 -0.79
C SER A 104 1.05 0.89 -0.17
N HIS A 105 0.14 -0.07 -0.29
CA HIS A 105 0.37 -1.45 0.13
C HIS A 105 -0.20 -2.41 -0.91
N GLU A 106 0.51 -3.49 -1.18
CA GLU A 106 0.09 -4.49 -2.19
C GLU A 106 -1.29 -5.07 -1.91
N ASP A 107 -1.64 -5.32 -0.63
CA ASP A 107 -2.95 -5.87 -0.27
C ASP A 107 -4.11 -4.92 -0.59
N HIS A 108 -3.88 -3.60 -0.51
CA HIS A 108 -4.88 -2.62 -0.93
C HIS A 108 -5.07 -2.61 -2.44
N ILE A 109 -3.97 -2.78 -3.20
CA ILE A 109 -4.02 -2.90 -4.67
C ILE A 109 -4.73 -4.19 -5.06
N VAL A 110 -4.41 -5.32 -4.41
CA VAL A 110 -5.10 -6.61 -4.61
C VAL A 110 -6.59 -6.47 -4.36
N ALA A 111 -6.99 -5.88 -3.23
CA ALA A 111 -8.40 -5.69 -2.88
C ALA A 111 -9.14 -4.83 -3.92
N MET A 112 -8.49 -3.78 -4.43
CA MET A 112 -9.07 -2.95 -5.49
C MET A 112 -9.23 -3.70 -6.80
N CYS A 113 -8.22 -4.50 -7.20
CA CYS A 113 -8.32 -5.38 -8.38
C CYS A 113 -9.46 -6.39 -8.21
N GLU A 114 -9.52 -7.07 -7.07
CA GLU A 114 -10.57 -8.04 -6.78
C GLU A 114 -11.97 -7.42 -6.79
N LEU A 115 -12.15 -6.23 -6.20
CA LEU A 115 -13.42 -5.52 -6.21
C LEU A 115 -13.92 -5.32 -7.65
N ALA A 116 -13.05 -4.80 -8.52
CA ALA A 116 -13.40 -4.53 -9.90
C ALA A 116 -13.64 -5.81 -10.72
N LEU A 117 -12.79 -6.83 -10.56
CA LEU A 117 -12.90 -8.12 -11.24
C LEU A 117 -14.15 -8.89 -10.82
N LYS A 118 -14.47 -8.96 -9.52
CA LYS A 118 -15.70 -9.59 -8.99
C LYS A 118 -16.97 -8.95 -9.55
N ARG A 119 -16.91 -7.67 -9.89
CA ARG A 119 -18.02 -6.93 -10.53
C ARG A 119 -18.05 -7.07 -12.06
N GLY A 120 -17.12 -7.82 -12.64
CA GLY A 120 -17.03 -8.10 -14.07
C GLY A 120 -16.48 -6.96 -14.91
N ALA A 121 -15.73 -6.04 -14.30
CA ALA A 121 -15.01 -5.00 -15.02
C ALA A 121 -13.71 -5.51 -15.64
N THR A 122 -13.29 -4.94 -16.75
CA THR A 122 -11.91 -5.12 -17.25
C THR A 122 -10.96 -4.29 -16.42
N VAL A 123 -9.85 -4.89 -15.96
CA VAL A 123 -8.88 -4.24 -15.07
C VAL A 123 -7.48 -4.22 -15.68
N TYR A 124 -6.86 -3.05 -15.70
CA TYR A 124 -5.46 -2.86 -16.06
C TYR A 124 -4.69 -2.28 -14.89
N LEU A 125 -3.75 -3.04 -14.35
CA LEU A 125 -2.86 -2.58 -13.30
C LEU A 125 -1.59 -1.96 -13.88
N HIS A 126 -1.27 -0.76 -13.45
CA HIS A 126 -0.01 -0.07 -13.70
C HIS A 126 0.83 -0.14 -12.42
N ALA A 127 1.74 -1.10 -12.37
CA ALA A 127 2.54 -1.38 -11.18
C ALA A 127 3.76 -0.46 -11.12
N PHE A 128 3.86 0.37 -10.07
CA PHE A 128 5.09 1.08 -9.75
C PHE A 128 5.91 0.23 -8.79
N LEU A 129 7.17 -0.04 -9.13
CA LEU A 129 8.04 -0.89 -8.30
C LEU A 129 8.81 -0.05 -7.29
N ASP A 130 9.03 -0.60 -6.10
CA ASP A 130 9.53 0.12 -4.94
C ASP A 130 11.07 0.12 -4.86
N GLY A 131 11.68 -0.83 -4.22
CA GLY A 131 13.14 -0.93 -4.05
C GLY A 131 13.80 0.15 -3.18
N ARG A 132 12.99 1.03 -2.55
CA ARG A 132 13.43 2.11 -1.65
C ARG A 132 12.90 1.91 -0.24
N ASP A 133 11.59 1.70 -0.08
CA ASP A 133 10.94 1.38 1.19
C ASP A 133 10.99 -0.13 1.47
N THR A 134 11.36 -0.91 0.45
CA THR A 134 11.59 -2.35 0.47
C THR A 134 12.96 -2.67 -0.14
N PRO A 135 13.51 -3.90 0.05
CA PRO A 135 14.79 -4.27 -0.54
C PRO A 135 14.82 -4.09 -2.08
N PRO A 136 15.97 -3.71 -2.65
CA PRO A 136 16.09 -3.30 -4.06
C PRO A 136 15.70 -4.36 -5.11
N ARG A 137 15.60 -5.62 -4.73
CA ARG A 137 15.17 -6.74 -5.60
C ARG A 137 14.20 -7.63 -4.86
N SER A 138 13.00 -7.12 -4.59
CA SER A 138 11.97 -7.79 -3.81
C SER A 138 10.59 -7.75 -4.46
N ALA A 139 10.45 -7.24 -5.67
CA ALA A 139 9.15 -7.03 -6.32
C ALA A 139 8.49 -8.34 -6.81
N GLN A 140 9.27 -9.39 -7.10
CA GLN A 140 8.74 -10.61 -7.72
C GLN A 140 7.55 -11.23 -6.97
N PRO A 141 7.58 -11.44 -5.64
CA PRO A 141 6.44 -12.02 -4.93
C PRO A 141 5.16 -11.19 -5.05
N SER A 142 5.27 -9.86 -5.09
CA SER A 142 4.13 -8.96 -5.27
C SER A 142 3.52 -9.07 -6.68
N LEU A 143 4.35 -9.23 -7.71
CA LEU A 143 3.88 -9.46 -9.08
C LEU A 143 3.19 -10.83 -9.20
N GLU A 144 3.80 -11.89 -8.68
CA GLU A 144 3.22 -13.24 -8.67
C GLU A 144 1.87 -13.29 -7.93
N LYS A 145 1.73 -12.54 -6.84
CA LYS A 145 0.49 -12.41 -6.10
C LYS A 145 -0.63 -11.80 -6.96
N LEU A 146 -0.33 -10.75 -7.72
CA LEU A 146 -1.29 -10.13 -8.63
C LEU A 146 -1.60 -11.02 -9.84
N ASP A 147 -0.61 -11.70 -10.41
CA ASP A 147 -0.82 -12.67 -11.49
C ASP A 147 -1.75 -13.81 -11.05
N ALA A 148 -1.59 -14.29 -9.80
CA ALA A 148 -2.49 -15.31 -9.23
C ALA A 148 -3.93 -14.79 -9.05
N VAL A 149 -4.11 -13.49 -8.76
CA VAL A 149 -5.45 -12.88 -8.74
C VAL A 149 -6.05 -12.83 -10.14
N PHE A 150 -5.31 -12.31 -11.12
CA PHE A 150 -5.80 -12.22 -12.51
C PHE A 150 -6.07 -13.57 -13.14
N ALA A 151 -5.32 -14.60 -12.78
CA ALA A 151 -5.53 -15.97 -13.27
C ALA A 151 -6.92 -16.55 -12.89
N GLN A 152 -7.54 -16.05 -11.82
CA GLN A 152 -8.90 -16.42 -11.42
C GLN A 152 -9.98 -15.78 -12.29
N TYR A 153 -9.63 -14.76 -13.07
CA TYR A 153 -10.54 -14.00 -13.93
C TYR A 153 -10.03 -13.93 -15.38
N PRO A 154 -10.04 -15.04 -16.12
CA PRO A 154 -9.49 -15.12 -17.46
C PRO A 154 -10.06 -14.03 -18.39
N ASN A 155 -9.19 -13.32 -19.09
CA ASN A 155 -9.51 -12.25 -20.03
C ASN A 155 -10.16 -10.98 -19.43
N GLN A 156 -10.22 -10.85 -18.09
CA GLN A 156 -10.79 -9.66 -17.46
C GLN A 156 -9.73 -8.66 -16.97
N GLY A 157 -8.47 -9.03 -16.93
CA GLY A 157 -7.44 -8.09 -16.50
C GLY A 157 -6.03 -8.65 -16.54
N ARG A 158 -5.08 -7.76 -16.29
CA ARG A 158 -3.64 -8.06 -16.23
C ARG A 158 -2.85 -6.93 -15.60
N ILE A 159 -1.60 -7.20 -15.26
CA ILE A 159 -0.59 -6.16 -15.09
C ILE A 159 -0.29 -5.63 -16.51
N ALA A 160 -0.68 -4.39 -16.79
CA ALA A 160 -0.58 -3.78 -18.11
C ALA A 160 0.75 -3.09 -18.32
N THR A 161 1.28 -2.43 -17.29
CA THR A 161 2.59 -1.78 -17.32
C THR A 161 3.29 -1.93 -15.98
N MET A 162 4.62 -1.86 -16.02
CA MET A 162 5.48 -1.92 -14.85
C MET A 162 6.62 -0.91 -15.03
N ILE A 163 6.89 -0.10 -14.00
CA ILE A 163 7.97 0.90 -14.03
C ILE A 163 8.44 1.21 -12.60
N GLY A 164 9.71 1.49 -12.43
CA GLY A 164 10.28 1.86 -11.13
C GLY A 164 9.79 3.22 -10.63
N ARG A 165 9.64 3.34 -9.31
CA ARG A 165 9.19 4.58 -8.66
C ARG A 165 10.10 5.79 -8.92
N TYR A 166 11.35 5.57 -9.26
CA TYR A 166 12.26 6.64 -9.65
C TYR A 166 11.71 7.49 -10.80
N PHE A 167 10.96 6.87 -11.70
CA PHE A 167 10.30 7.53 -12.83
C PHE A 167 8.87 7.96 -12.48
N ALA A 168 8.05 7.03 -11.98
CA ALA A 168 6.62 7.27 -11.76
C ALA A 168 6.32 8.17 -10.56
N MET A 169 7.22 8.25 -9.59
CA MET A 169 6.99 8.98 -8.33
C MET A 169 8.06 10.05 -8.08
N ASP A 170 8.62 10.62 -9.15
CA ASP A 170 9.56 11.72 -9.01
C ASP A 170 8.90 12.94 -8.33
N ARG A 171 9.59 13.53 -7.38
CA ARG A 171 9.19 14.74 -6.66
C ARG A 171 10.24 15.86 -6.70
N ASP A 172 11.22 15.70 -7.59
CA ASP A 172 12.31 16.64 -7.77
C ASP A 172 12.13 17.53 -9.02
N ASN A 173 10.89 17.51 -9.60
CA ASN A 173 10.55 18.20 -10.85
C ASN A 173 11.42 17.76 -12.06
N ARG A 174 11.82 16.52 -12.06
CA ARG A 174 12.56 15.91 -13.15
C ARG A 174 11.58 15.38 -14.21
N TRP A 175 11.10 16.26 -15.05
CA TRP A 175 10.12 15.96 -16.08
C TRP A 175 10.56 14.89 -17.07
N ASP A 176 11.88 14.82 -17.33
CA ASP A 176 12.53 13.77 -18.12
C ASP A 176 12.32 12.35 -17.55
N ARG A 177 12.10 12.22 -16.23
CA ARG A 177 11.75 10.95 -15.58
C ARG A 177 10.26 10.69 -15.67
N VAL A 178 9.45 11.66 -15.27
CA VAL A 178 7.99 11.55 -15.23
C VAL A 178 7.43 11.27 -16.62
N GLU A 179 7.99 11.87 -17.68
CA GLU A 179 7.59 11.65 -19.06
C GLU A 179 7.63 10.17 -19.45
N GLN A 180 8.63 9.40 -19.00
CA GLN A 180 8.74 7.98 -19.30
C GLN A 180 7.54 7.19 -18.75
N ALA A 181 7.17 7.43 -17.48
CA ALA A 181 6.01 6.80 -16.87
C ALA A 181 4.70 7.27 -17.51
N TYR A 182 4.59 8.55 -17.83
CA TYR A 182 3.41 9.11 -18.49
C TYR A 182 3.18 8.47 -19.86
N ARG A 183 4.19 8.44 -20.74
CA ARG A 183 4.09 7.85 -22.08
C ARG A 183 3.84 6.35 -22.04
N LEU A 184 4.44 5.64 -21.07
CA LEU A 184 4.18 4.23 -20.87
C LEU A 184 2.68 3.98 -20.61
N MET A 185 2.06 4.77 -19.73
CA MET A 185 0.65 4.58 -19.34
C MET A 185 -0.35 5.10 -20.37
N THR A 186 -0.01 6.18 -21.11
CA THR A 186 -0.96 6.86 -22.03
C THR A 186 -0.79 6.48 -23.49
N GLU A 187 0.42 6.14 -23.89
CA GLU A 187 0.78 5.89 -25.29
C GLU A 187 1.28 4.46 -25.51
N GLY A 188 1.54 3.70 -24.44
CA GLY A 188 2.12 2.35 -24.50
C GLY A 188 3.57 2.35 -24.94
N GLU A 189 4.27 3.49 -24.85
CA GLU A 189 5.70 3.58 -25.15
C GLU A 189 6.50 2.89 -24.06
N ALA A 190 6.89 1.65 -24.29
CA ALA A 190 7.64 0.83 -23.35
C ALA A 190 9.10 0.64 -23.79
N PHE A 191 10.00 0.60 -22.84
CA PHE A 191 11.39 0.22 -23.08
C PHE A 191 11.53 -1.29 -23.37
N ARG A 192 10.65 -2.11 -22.78
CA ARG A 192 10.53 -3.55 -23.02
C ARG A 192 9.07 -3.93 -23.19
N VAL A 193 8.80 -4.88 -24.05
CA VAL A 193 7.49 -5.52 -24.21
C VAL A 193 7.67 -7.00 -23.95
N VAL A 194 6.91 -7.55 -23.04
CA VAL A 194 7.02 -8.92 -22.52
C VAL A 194 5.65 -9.56 -22.35
N ASP A 195 5.62 -10.89 -22.26
CA ASP A 195 4.36 -11.63 -22.09
C ASP A 195 3.88 -11.66 -20.64
N SER A 196 4.80 -11.52 -19.66
CA SER A 196 4.47 -11.49 -18.24
C SER A 196 5.27 -10.45 -17.46
N ALA A 197 4.73 -9.95 -16.35
CA ALA A 197 5.39 -8.99 -15.49
C ALA A 197 6.67 -9.58 -14.84
N VAL A 198 6.63 -10.86 -14.47
CA VAL A 198 7.80 -11.56 -13.89
C VAL A 198 8.94 -11.65 -14.91
N GLU A 199 8.64 -12.00 -16.16
CA GLU A 199 9.64 -12.01 -17.23
C GLU A 199 10.28 -10.63 -17.44
N GLY A 200 9.46 -9.57 -17.44
CA GLY A 200 9.96 -8.19 -17.55
C GLY A 200 10.87 -7.80 -16.40
N LEU A 201 10.54 -8.22 -15.19
CA LEU A 201 11.38 -8.01 -14.01
C LEU A 201 12.71 -8.75 -14.11
N GLU A 202 12.69 -10.02 -14.53
CA GLU A 202 13.91 -10.80 -14.71
C GLU A 202 14.84 -10.18 -15.77
N GLN A 203 14.27 -9.72 -16.89
CA GLN A 203 15.04 -9.00 -17.93
C GLN A 203 15.65 -7.70 -17.39
N ALA A 204 14.91 -6.95 -16.56
CA ALA A 204 15.42 -5.75 -15.91
C ALA A 204 16.59 -6.05 -14.96
N TYR A 205 16.43 -7.10 -14.15
CA TYR A 205 17.51 -7.53 -13.25
C TYR A 205 18.75 -8.03 -13.98
N ALA A 206 18.57 -8.71 -15.11
CA ALA A 206 19.67 -9.13 -15.98
C ALA A 206 20.41 -7.94 -16.62
N ALA A 207 19.68 -6.84 -16.86
CA ALA A 207 20.25 -5.56 -17.32
C ALA A 207 20.86 -4.72 -16.17
N ASN A 208 20.98 -5.29 -14.98
CA ASN A 208 21.50 -4.64 -13.78
C ASN A 208 20.66 -3.47 -13.28
N GLU A 209 19.37 -3.46 -13.60
CA GLU A 209 18.40 -2.59 -12.95
C GLU A 209 17.96 -3.22 -11.62
N ASN A 210 17.33 -2.44 -10.76
CA ASN A 210 16.61 -2.93 -9.57
C ASN A 210 15.20 -2.33 -9.54
N ASP A 211 14.37 -2.72 -8.61
CA ASP A 211 12.95 -2.35 -8.56
C ASP A 211 12.74 -0.84 -8.75
N GLU A 212 13.52 -0.01 -8.04
CA GLU A 212 13.38 1.45 -8.09
C GLU A 212 13.61 2.02 -9.50
N PHE A 213 14.46 1.37 -10.32
CA PHE A 213 14.95 1.89 -11.60
C PHE A 213 14.52 1.08 -12.82
N VAL A 214 13.59 0.16 -12.69
CA VAL A 214 13.01 -0.58 -13.83
C VAL A 214 12.39 0.40 -14.83
N LYS A 215 12.71 0.18 -16.12
CA LYS A 215 12.21 0.98 -17.25
C LYS A 215 11.22 0.20 -18.12
#